data_1be4145a44665791462568d35a8b058a
#
_entry.id   1be4145a44665791462568d35a8b058a
#
_cell.length_a   1.000
_cell.length_b   1.000
_cell.length_c   1.000
_cell.angle_alpha   90.00
_cell.angle_beta   90.00
_cell.angle_gamma   90.00
#
_symmetry.space_group_name_H-M   'P 1'
#
loop_
_entity.id
_entity.type
_entity.pdbx_description
1 polymer ?
#
loop_
_entity_poly.entity_id
_entity_poly.type
_entity_poly.pdbx_seq_one_letter_code
_entity_poly.pdbx_strand_id
1 'polypeptide(L)'
;EGRGMVEAKTGSAYVGHDWTEGAPLIYQVQAAYNAAVAKNSWFSLTGLLGGQRHLTYDYALKPELAELLLSTATDFWRNHVLADVEPDVANVVSLPAWAKMHPIDDSTTIELDAEAWEAKDRHLQEMKAEAKALTKEIKDIEATIKGAIGDATTALIPGVAQYSLKTQSRA
;
A
#
# COMPACT_ATOMS: atom_id res chain seq x y z
N GLU A 1 25.11 -22.81 5.96
CA GLU A 1 23.97 -22.37 6.77
C GLU A 1 24.36 -21.11 7.55
N GLY A 2 23.78 -19.96 7.21
CA GLY A 2 24.05 -18.68 7.85
C GLY A 2 23.07 -18.40 9.00
N ARG A 3 23.31 -17.30 9.74
CA ARG A 3 22.36 -16.81 10.75
C ARG A 3 21.12 -16.26 10.05
N GLY A 4 19.95 -16.48 10.66
CA GLY A 4 18.68 -15.95 10.25
C GLY A 4 17.96 -15.22 11.37
N MET A 5 16.88 -14.53 11.03
CA MET A 5 16.00 -13.88 11.99
C MET A 5 14.54 -14.16 11.69
N VAL A 6 13.69 -13.97 12.69
CA VAL A 6 12.24 -14.07 12.54
C VAL A 6 11.62 -12.72 12.88
N GLU A 7 10.80 -12.25 11.97
CA GLU A 7 9.94 -11.06 12.17
C GLU A 7 8.50 -11.54 12.33
N ALA A 8 7.88 -11.26 13.48
CA ALA A 8 6.51 -11.66 13.78
C ALA A 8 5.53 -10.49 13.62
N LYS A 9 4.40 -10.76 12.96
CA LYS A 9 3.32 -9.81 12.75
C LYS A 9 2.00 -10.37 13.27
N THR A 10 1.17 -9.51 13.79
CA THR A 10 -0.24 -9.83 14.09
C THR A 10 -1.15 -8.95 13.26
N GLY A 11 -2.26 -9.47 12.83
CA GLY A 11 -3.24 -8.73 12.04
C GLY A 11 -4.66 -9.23 12.26
N SER A 12 -5.63 -8.42 11.83
CA SER A 12 -7.03 -8.86 11.82
C SER A 12 -7.25 -9.94 10.75
N ALA A 13 -8.34 -10.70 10.87
CA ALA A 13 -8.71 -11.68 9.85
C ALA A 13 -8.96 -11.05 8.46
N TYR A 14 -9.32 -9.76 8.43
CA TYR A 14 -9.64 -9.03 7.19
C TYR A 14 -8.42 -8.80 6.28
N VAL A 15 -7.22 -8.71 6.84
CA VAL A 15 -5.98 -8.55 6.05
C VAL A 15 -5.37 -9.89 5.63
N GLY A 16 -6.07 -10.99 5.91
CA GLY A 16 -5.56 -12.34 5.61
C GLY A 16 -5.36 -12.63 4.12
N HIS A 17 -6.05 -11.91 3.23
CA HIS A 17 -5.90 -12.05 1.78
C HIS A 17 -4.54 -11.52 1.30
N ASP A 18 -3.98 -10.50 1.95
CA ASP A 18 -2.68 -9.92 1.59
C ASP A 18 -1.51 -10.89 1.85
N TRP A 19 -1.76 -11.96 2.60
CA TRP A 19 -0.78 -13.00 2.95
C TRP A 19 -0.96 -14.30 2.15
N THR A 20 -1.78 -14.30 1.10
CA THR A 20 -2.13 -15.55 0.41
C THR A 20 -1.00 -16.07 -0.47
N GLU A 21 -0.25 -15.16 -1.11
CA GLU A 21 0.84 -15.46 -2.04
C GLU A 21 2.23 -15.12 -1.46
N GLY A 22 2.30 -14.79 -0.18
CA GLY A 22 3.51 -14.38 0.51
C GLY A 22 3.22 -13.33 1.56
N ALA A 23 4.21 -12.91 2.32
CA ALA A 23 4.07 -11.78 3.23
C ALA A 23 3.98 -10.47 2.44
N PRO A 24 3.20 -9.46 2.88
CA PRO A 24 3.14 -8.15 2.24
C PRO A 24 4.53 -7.51 2.06
N LEU A 25 4.77 -6.88 0.91
CA LEU A 25 6.07 -6.34 0.52
C LEU A 25 6.66 -5.39 1.56
N ILE A 26 5.84 -4.56 2.21
CA ILE A 26 6.29 -3.64 3.26
C ILE A 26 6.96 -4.37 4.43
N TYR A 27 6.45 -5.53 4.81
CA TYR A 27 7.04 -6.36 5.87
C TYR A 27 8.27 -7.11 5.38
N GLN A 28 8.30 -7.52 4.10
CA GLN A 28 9.50 -8.11 3.50
C GLN A 28 10.65 -7.12 3.51
N VAL A 29 10.43 -5.87 3.09
CA VAL A 29 11.46 -4.80 3.10
C VAL A 29 11.93 -4.52 4.53
N GLN A 30 11.02 -4.41 5.49
CA GLN A 30 11.36 -4.19 6.90
C GLN A 30 12.24 -5.33 7.44
N ALA A 31 11.83 -6.58 7.23
CA ALA A 31 12.58 -7.73 7.72
C ALA A 31 13.93 -7.90 7.02
N ALA A 32 13.97 -7.64 5.70
CA ALA A 32 15.22 -7.65 4.94
C ALA A 32 16.21 -6.60 5.44
N TYR A 33 15.75 -5.38 5.72
CA TYR A 33 16.58 -4.33 6.31
C TYR A 33 17.12 -4.72 7.70
N ASN A 34 16.25 -5.23 8.58
CA ASN A 34 16.65 -5.69 9.89
C ASN A 34 17.67 -6.85 9.81
N ALA A 35 17.46 -7.78 8.87
CA ALA A 35 18.38 -8.88 8.61
C ALA A 35 19.74 -8.37 8.09
N ALA A 36 19.74 -7.37 7.19
CA ALA A 36 20.97 -6.74 6.69
C ALA A 36 21.78 -6.06 7.81
N VAL A 37 21.11 -5.28 8.67
CA VAL A 37 21.74 -4.64 9.84
C VAL A 37 22.33 -5.69 10.79
N ALA A 38 21.61 -6.79 11.03
CA ALA A 38 22.06 -7.89 11.89
C ALA A 38 23.06 -8.84 11.21
N LYS A 39 23.42 -8.61 9.94
CA LYS A 39 24.29 -9.46 9.12
C LYS A 39 23.81 -10.90 9.02
N ASN A 40 22.49 -11.07 8.91
CA ASN A 40 21.85 -12.34 8.67
C ASN A 40 21.74 -12.61 7.16
N SER A 41 21.81 -13.87 6.75
CA SER A 41 21.73 -14.28 5.34
C SER A 41 20.32 -14.66 4.88
N TRP A 42 19.37 -14.76 5.81
CA TRP A 42 17.97 -15.07 5.55
C TRP A 42 17.08 -14.54 6.68
N PHE A 43 15.79 -14.47 6.41
CA PHE A 43 14.78 -14.12 7.41
C PHE A 43 13.47 -14.85 7.16
N SER A 44 12.72 -15.08 8.23
CA SER A 44 11.34 -15.57 8.18
C SER A 44 10.38 -14.47 8.58
N LEU A 45 9.29 -14.35 7.83
CA LEU A 45 8.14 -13.53 8.20
C LEU A 45 7.02 -14.45 8.66
N THR A 46 6.59 -14.30 9.91
CA THR A 46 5.48 -15.06 10.47
C THR A 46 4.33 -14.13 10.83
N GLY A 47 3.11 -14.48 10.42
CA GLY A 47 1.89 -13.75 10.67
C GLY A 47 0.87 -14.56 11.45
N LEU A 48 0.30 -13.99 12.52
CA LEU A 48 -0.87 -14.52 13.21
C LEU A 48 -2.07 -13.64 12.89
N LEU A 49 -2.96 -14.13 12.02
CA LEU A 49 -4.09 -13.39 11.49
C LEU A 49 -5.40 -13.81 12.16
N GLY A 50 -6.12 -12.84 12.71
CA GLY A 50 -7.36 -13.08 13.46
C GLY A 50 -7.18 -13.94 14.69
N GLY A 51 -5.94 -14.09 15.19
CA GLY A 51 -5.61 -14.92 16.34
C GLY A 51 -5.66 -16.45 16.07
N GLN A 52 -5.95 -16.89 14.86
CA GLN A 52 -6.18 -18.31 14.53
C GLN A 52 -5.38 -18.79 13.30
N ARG A 53 -5.15 -17.94 12.31
CA ARG A 53 -4.43 -18.31 11.09
C ARG A 53 -2.96 -17.94 11.21
N HIS A 54 -2.10 -18.96 11.31
CA HIS A 54 -0.65 -18.78 11.33
C HIS A 54 -0.07 -19.07 9.95
N LEU A 55 0.76 -18.14 9.45
CA LEU A 55 1.45 -18.25 8.17
C LEU A 55 2.92 -17.90 8.38
N THR A 56 3.82 -18.60 7.69
CA THR A 56 5.26 -18.31 7.73
C THR A 56 5.83 -18.44 6.34
N TYR A 57 6.70 -17.49 5.98
CA TYR A 57 7.41 -17.45 4.71
C TYR A 57 8.89 -17.17 4.97
N ASP A 58 9.74 -17.98 4.35
CA ASP A 58 11.19 -17.86 4.45
C ASP A 58 11.77 -17.17 3.22
N TYR A 59 12.69 -16.25 3.43
CA TYR A 59 13.31 -15.45 2.39
C TYR A 59 14.83 -15.46 2.55
N ALA A 60 15.54 -15.75 1.47
CA ALA A 60 16.98 -15.53 1.40
C ALA A 60 17.28 -14.04 1.21
N LEU A 61 18.20 -13.49 1.98
CA LEU A 61 18.65 -12.11 1.80
C LEU A 61 19.82 -12.10 0.80
N LYS A 62 19.56 -11.58 -0.40
CA LYS A 62 20.58 -11.39 -1.42
C LYS A 62 21.52 -10.26 -1.01
N PRO A 63 22.86 -10.43 -1.16
CA PRO A 63 23.83 -9.39 -0.79
C PRO A 63 23.56 -8.03 -1.44
N GLU A 64 23.15 -8.02 -2.71
CA GLU A 64 22.88 -6.80 -3.46
C GLU A 64 21.66 -6.04 -2.88
N LEU A 65 20.64 -6.80 -2.44
CA LEU A 65 19.48 -6.20 -1.76
C LEU A 65 19.89 -5.64 -0.39
N ALA A 66 20.70 -6.35 0.36
CA ALA A 66 21.19 -5.88 1.65
C ALA A 66 21.98 -4.57 1.51
N GLU A 67 22.89 -4.50 0.53
CA GLU A 67 23.66 -3.30 0.22
C GLU A 67 22.77 -2.13 -0.19
N LEU A 68 21.80 -2.36 -1.07
CA LEU A 68 20.84 -1.34 -1.50
C LEU A 68 20.04 -0.78 -0.32
N LEU A 69 19.52 -1.63 0.56
CA LEU A 69 18.74 -1.20 1.71
C LEU A 69 19.59 -0.40 2.71
N LEU A 70 20.81 -0.85 2.98
CA LEU A 70 21.71 -0.16 3.90
C LEU A 70 22.21 1.17 3.35
N SER A 71 22.57 1.25 2.05
CA SER A 71 22.97 2.51 1.42
C SER A 71 21.82 3.51 1.40
N THR A 72 20.63 3.10 0.97
CA THR A 72 19.44 3.97 0.94
C THR A 72 19.12 4.55 2.32
N ALA A 73 19.15 3.73 3.36
CA ALA A 73 18.89 4.20 4.72
C ALA A 73 20.02 5.12 5.24
N THR A 74 21.27 4.83 4.88
CA THR A 74 22.42 5.66 5.25
C THR A 74 22.38 7.02 4.56
N ASP A 75 22.03 7.04 3.27
CA ASP A 75 21.91 8.27 2.49
C ASP A 75 20.76 9.14 3.00
N PHE A 76 19.61 8.52 3.32
CA PHE A 76 18.51 9.24 3.96
C PHE A 76 18.93 9.85 5.30
N TRP A 77 19.61 9.06 6.13
CA TRP A 77 20.09 9.53 7.43
C TRP A 77 21.02 10.73 7.32
N ARG A 78 21.99 10.64 6.40
CA ARG A 78 23.00 11.70 6.20
C ARG A 78 22.41 12.96 5.57
N ASN A 79 21.63 12.79 4.52
CA ASN A 79 21.17 13.89 3.68
C ASN A 79 19.93 14.62 4.24
N HIS A 80 19.17 13.94 5.11
CA HIS A 80 17.93 14.50 5.67
C HIS A 80 18.01 14.63 7.19
N VAL A 81 18.34 13.56 7.92
CA VAL A 81 18.31 13.59 9.39
C VAL A 81 19.46 14.38 9.97
N LEU A 82 20.71 14.08 9.57
CA LEU A 82 21.90 14.79 10.09
C LEU A 82 22.06 16.18 9.47
N ALA A 83 21.67 16.35 8.22
CA ALA A 83 21.74 17.63 7.53
C ALA A 83 20.59 18.59 7.91
N ASP A 84 19.57 18.12 8.62
CA ASP A 84 18.34 18.85 8.94
C ASP A 84 17.66 19.41 7.69
N VAL A 85 17.64 18.59 6.62
CA VAL A 85 17.02 18.91 5.34
C VAL A 85 15.79 18.05 5.14
N GLU A 86 14.64 18.68 4.95
CA GLU A 86 13.40 17.96 4.70
C GLU A 86 13.47 17.17 3.39
N PRO A 87 13.06 15.87 3.37
CA PRO A 87 12.97 15.10 2.14
C PRO A 87 11.77 15.56 1.30
N ASP A 88 11.93 15.49 -0.02
CA ASP A 88 10.82 15.73 -0.94
C ASP A 88 9.64 14.80 -0.71
N VAL A 89 8.43 15.27 -0.97
CA VAL A 89 7.23 14.44 -0.96
C VAL A 89 7.28 13.46 -2.14
N ALA A 90 7.77 12.25 -1.88
CA ALA A 90 8.00 11.25 -2.91
C ALA A 90 6.70 10.59 -3.42
N ASN A 91 5.69 10.47 -2.55
CA ASN A 91 4.43 9.79 -2.89
C ASN A 91 3.31 10.11 -1.87
N VAL A 92 2.11 9.60 -2.16
CA VAL A 92 0.91 9.80 -1.31
C VAL A 92 1.09 9.28 0.13
N VAL A 93 1.98 8.33 0.37
CA VAL A 93 2.21 7.75 1.71
C VAL A 93 2.90 8.75 2.64
N SER A 94 3.74 9.63 2.12
CA SER A 94 4.43 10.68 2.90
C SER A 94 3.57 11.92 3.16
N LEU A 95 2.47 12.12 2.43
CA LEU A 95 1.58 13.29 2.59
C LEU A 95 1.07 13.53 4.01
N PRO A 96 0.64 12.52 4.81
CA PRO A 96 0.18 12.75 6.17
C PRO A 96 1.26 13.28 7.12
N ALA A 97 2.51 12.87 6.93
CA ALA A 97 3.65 13.39 7.70
C ALA A 97 3.96 14.82 7.26
N TRP A 98 4.04 15.04 5.95
CA TRP A 98 4.26 16.37 5.35
C TRP A 98 3.20 17.38 5.79
N ALA A 99 1.91 17.03 5.76
CA ALA A 99 0.83 17.91 6.17
C ALA A 99 0.89 18.33 7.65
N LYS A 100 1.52 17.53 8.52
CA LYS A 100 1.75 17.90 9.92
C LYS A 100 2.89 18.92 10.07
N MET A 101 3.88 18.84 9.21
CA MET A 101 5.01 19.77 9.19
C MET A 101 4.66 21.08 8.51
N HIS A 102 3.74 21.02 7.53
CA HIS A 102 3.27 22.16 6.74
C HIS A 102 1.75 22.34 6.88
N PRO A 103 1.27 22.88 8.01
CA PRO A 103 -0.16 23.16 8.16
C PRO A 103 -0.60 24.18 7.11
N ILE A 104 -1.78 23.95 6.52
CA ILE A 104 -2.35 24.83 5.50
C ILE A 104 -2.61 26.20 6.12
N ASP A 105 -2.15 27.24 5.44
CA ASP A 105 -2.51 28.63 5.71
C ASP A 105 -3.45 29.13 4.59
N ASP A 106 -4.73 29.23 4.90
CA ASP A 106 -5.78 29.63 3.95
C ASP A 106 -5.63 31.10 3.49
N SER A 107 -4.76 31.87 4.12
CA SER A 107 -4.50 33.28 3.75
C SER A 107 -3.42 33.44 2.68
N THR A 108 -2.67 32.38 2.37
CA THR A 108 -1.57 32.44 1.41
C THR A 108 -1.92 31.79 0.08
N THR A 109 -1.50 32.44 -1.00
CA THR A 109 -1.56 31.93 -2.37
C THR A 109 -0.15 31.96 -2.95
N ILE A 110 0.30 30.82 -3.53
CA ILE A 110 1.55 30.76 -4.28
C ILE A 110 1.26 30.62 -5.77
N GLU A 111 2.08 31.22 -6.60
CA GLU A 111 2.06 30.98 -8.04
C GLU A 111 3.10 29.92 -8.38
N LEU A 112 2.64 28.88 -9.09
CA LEU A 112 3.51 27.82 -9.60
C LEU A 112 3.95 28.17 -11.01
N ASP A 113 5.21 27.84 -11.35
CA ASP A 113 5.72 28.08 -12.70
C ASP A 113 4.94 27.23 -13.74
N ALA A 114 4.33 27.92 -14.70
CA ALA A 114 3.46 27.31 -15.70
C ALA A 114 4.20 26.29 -16.56
N GLU A 115 5.45 26.55 -16.95
CA GLU A 115 6.25 25.66 -17.80
C GLU A 115 6.50 24.31 -17.08
N ALA A 116 6.78 24.36 -15.77
CA ALA A 116 7.05 23.15 -14.97
C ALA A 116 5.78 22.36 -14.62
N TRP A 117 4.61 23.03 -14.48
CA TRP A 117 3.42 22.42 -13.89
C TRP A 117 2.27 22.16 -14.87
N GLU A 118 2.20 22.85 -16.01
CA GLU A 118 1.11 22.67 -16.99
C GLU A 118 0.97 21.20 -17.46
N ALA A 119 2.09 20.54 -17.79
CA ALA A 119 2.06 19.16 -18.23
C ALA A 119 1.57 18.20 -17.13
N LYS A 120 1.94 18.46 -15.87
CA LYS A 120 1.50 17.65 -14.72
C LYS A 120 0.01 17.87 -14.45
N ASP A 121 -0.47 19.11 -14.52
CA ASP A 121 -1.89 19.40 -14.34
C ASP A 121 -2.73 18.75 -15.45
N ARG A 122 -2.33 18.89 -16.71
CA ARG A 122 -3.01 18.24 -17.84
C ARG A 122 -3.11 16.73 -17.63
N HIS A 123 -2.00 16.08 -17.29
CA HIS A 123 -1.99 14.64 -17.01
C HIS A 123 -2.90 14.26 -15.84
N LEU A 124 -2.92 15.06 -14.78
CA LEU A 124 -3.84 14.85 -13.65
C LEU A 124 -5.31 14.96 -14.07
N GLN A 125 -5.66 15.93 -14.93
CA GLN A 125 -7.04 16.08 -15.42
C GLN A 125 -7.45 14.90 -16.32
N GLU A 126 -6.55 14.43 -17.19
CA GLU A 126 -6.76 13.22 -18.01
C GLU A 126 -7.02 12.00 -17.14
N MET A 127 -6.17 11.73 -16.14
CA MET A 127 -6.34 10.61 -15.20
C MET A 127 -7.66 10.71 -14.41
N LYS A 128 -8.05 11.90 -13.99
CA LYS A 128 -9.33 12.12 -13.31
C LYS A 128 -10.53 11.84 -14.23
N ALA A 129 -10.43 12.21 -15.50
CA ALA A 129 -11.48 11.95 -16.47
C ALA A 129 -11.64 10.46 -16.76
N GLU A 130 -10.52 9.73 -16.93
CA GLU A 130 -10.52 8.27 -17.09
C GLU A 130 -11.08 7.56 -15.85
N ALA A 131 -10.64 7.93 -14.66
CA ALA A 131 -11.13 7.36 -13.41
C ALA A 131 -12.65 7.58 -13.25
N LYS A 132 -13.15 8.75 -13.64
CA LYS A 132 -14.58 9.06 -13.64
C LYS A 132 -15.36 8.20 -14.64
N ALA A 133 -14.82 7.99 -15.84
CA ALA A 133 -15.41 7.14 -16.87
C ALA A 133 -15.50 5.68 -16.40
N LEU A 134 -14.38 5.13 -15.89
CA LEU A 134 -14.34 3.78 -15.32
C LEU A 134 -15.29 3.61 -14.13
N THR A 135 -15.37 4.60 -13.26
CA THR A 135 -16.31 4.58 -12.13
C THR A 135 -17.76 4.53 -12.59
N LYS A 136 -18.08 5.23 -13.68
CA LYS A 136 -19.42 5.18 -14.27
C LYS A 136 -19.69 3.80 -14.86
N GLU A 137 -18.77 3.25 -15.64
CA GLU A 137 -18.91 1.93 -16.25
C GLU A 137 -19.10 0.83 -15.19
N ILE A 138 -18.30 0.86 -14.11
CA ILE A 138 -18.48 -0.06 -12.97
C ILE A 138 -19.90 0.04 -12.40
N LYS A 139 -20.39 1.26 -12.17
CA LYS A 139 -21.76 1.47 -11.65
C LYS A 139 -22.86 0.96 -12.60
N ASP A 140 -22.66 1.13 -13.91
CA ASP A 140 -23.60 0.66 -14.92
C ASP A 140 -23.64 -0.89 -14.95
N ILE A 141 -22.47 -1.55 -14.83
CA ILE A 141 -22.38 -3.01 -14.70
C ILE A 141 -23.01 -3.49 -13.39
N GLU A 142 -22.69 -2.84 -12.26
CA GLU A 142 -23.30 -3.16 -10.96
C GLU A 142 -24.82 -3.01 -10.98
N ALA A 143 -25.35 -1.97 -11.65
CA ALA A 143 -26.79 -1.77 -11.80
C ALA A 143 -27.43 -2.90 -12.63
N THR A 144 -26.76 -3.34 -13.69
CA THR A 144 -27.21 -4.48 -14.50
C THR A 144 -27.25 -5.76 -13.67
N ILE A 145 -26.21 -6.03 -12.88
CA ILE A 145 -26.15 -7.20 -11.98
C ILE A 145 -27.28 -7.12 -10.94
N LYS A 146 -27.47 -5.96 -10.30
CA LYS A 146 -28.55 -5.75 -9.33
C LYS A 146 -29.94 -5.95 -9.96
N GLY A 147 -30.13 -5.45 -11.17
CA GLY A 147 -31.38 -5.66 -11.93
C GLY A 147 -31.65 -7.13 -12.23
N ALA A 148 -30.60 -7.88 -12.55
CA ALA A 148 -30.75 -9.34 -12.80
C ALA A 148 -31.00 -10.14 -11.51
N ILE A 149 -30.50 -9.67 -10.35
CA ILE A 149 -30.76 -10.31 -9.04
C ILE A 149 -32.24 -10.10 -8.64
N GLY A 150 -32.81 -8.94 -8.96
CA GLY A 150 -34.21 -8.60 -8.63
C GLY A 150 -34.47 -8.64 -7.13
N ASP A 151 -35.51 -9.36 -6.73
CA ASP A 151 -35.92 -9.51 -5.32
C ASP A 151 -35.15 -10.58 -4.55
N ALA A 152 -34.20 -11.28 -5.21
CA ALA A 152 -33.37 -12.28 -4.56
C ALA A 152 -32.23 -11.60 -3.73
N THR A 153 -31.83 -12.26 -2.66
CA THR A 153 -30.68 -11.79 -1.85
C THR A 153 -29.32 -12.25 -2.39
N THR A 154 -29.34 -13.23 -3.29
CA THR A 154 -28.11 -13.83 -3.82
C THR A 154 -28.32 -14.29 -5.26
N ALA A 155 -27.33 -14.04 -6.11
CA ALA A 155 -27.23 -14.62 -7.45
C ALA A 155 -25.92 -15.40 -7.57
N LEU A 156 -25.99 -16.56 -8.20
CA LEU A 156 -24.84 -17.44 -8.43
C LEU A 156 -24.58 -17.55 -9.93
N ILE A 157 -23.34 -17.29 -10.32
CA ILE A 157 -22.81 -17.68 -11.64
C ILE A 157 -21.96 -18.93 -11.41
N PRO A 158 -22.46 -20.13 -11.79
CA PRO A 158 -21.79 -21.40 -11.46
C PRO A 158 -20.33 -21.42 -11.95
N GLY A 159 -19.41 -21.73 -11.02
CA GLY A 159 -17.99 -21.80 -11.32
C GLY A 159 -17.26 -20.45 -11.51
N VAL A 160 -17.96 -19.31 -11.40
CA VAL A 160 -17.39 -17.98 -11.68
C VAL A 160 -17.50 -17.06 -10.45
N ALA A 161 -18.71 -16.74 -9.99
CA ALA A 161 -18.90 -15.74 -8.92
C ALA A 161 -20.24 -15.92 -8.18
N GLN A 162 -20.29 -15.37 -6.97
CA GLN A 162 -21.51 -15.22 -6.20
C GLN A 162 -21.67 -13.74 -5.81
N TYR A 163 -22.84 -13.17 -6.10
CA TYR A 163 -23.23 -11.83 -5.71
C TYR A 163 -24.28 -11.88 -4.61
N SER A 164 -24.10 -11.05 -3.56
CA SER A 164 -25.10 -10.91 -2.49
C SER A 164 -25.46 -9.45 -2.28
N LEU A 165 -26.76 -9.17 -2.22
CA LEU A 165 -27.29 -7.88 -1.82
C LEU A 165 -27.49 -7.89 -0.30
N LYS A 166 -26.75 -7.03 0.42
CA LYS A 166 -26.96 -6.81 1.86
C LYS A 166 -27.78 -5.55 2.07
N THR A 167 -28.88 -5.65 2.78
CA THR A 167 -29.62 -4.48 3.25
C THR A 167 -28.79 -3.79 4.32
N GLN A 168 -28.31 -2.57 4.06
CA GLN A 168 -27.72 -1.75 5.12
C GLN A 168 -28.85 -1.08 5.88
N SER A 169 -29.16 -1.56 7.08
CA SER A 169 -29.94 -0.77 8.05
C SER A 169 -29.03 0.30 8.62
N ARG A 170 -29.29 1.57 8.30
CA ARG A 170 -28.72 2.67 9.05
C ARG A 170 -29.45 2.69 10.41
N ALA A 171 -28.70 2.42 11.49
CA ALA A 171 -29.15 2.70 12.85
C ALA A 171 -29.05 4.21 13.11
#